data_5b064ace408a532009cad8a9f80b8563
#
_entry.id   5b064ace408a532009cad8a9f80b8563
#
_cell.length_a   1.000
_cell.length_b   1.000
_cell.length_c   1.000
_cell.angle_alpha   90.00
_cell.angle_beta   90.00
_cell.angle_gamma   90.00
#
_symmetry.space_group_name_H-M   'P 1'
#
loop_
_entity.id
_entity.type
_entity.pdbx_description
1 polymer ?
#
loop_
_entity_poly.entity_id
_entity_poly.type
_entity_poly.pdbx_seq_one_letter_code
_entity_poly.pdbx_strand_id
1 'polypeptide(L)'
;KRFDRIADQVKHPTLIFEDLDLTSYAQELKSFVRIDEDECACFLYTSGTTGTPKGVMLSHQNIVQNILHSIPRIPPVLLNQEYRVLSFLPVCHIFERMLHYLYMYIGANIYFAESLETIKEDLGHAQPTVFTAVPRLLEKFYDGIVQKGRAAGGVKAAIFNWALGLALEWEPDGQNGGFYEWKLGIARKLVFSKVKTALGLDNIRAVACGSAALAPRLARFFNAAGIPVYEGYGLTETSPVVTVNSDVEPGL
;
A
#
# COMPACT_ATOMS: atom_id res chain seq x y z
N LYS A 1 14.62 -2.87 22.42
CA LYS A 1 15.85 -3.40 21.75
C LYS A 1 16.47 -2.44 20.74
N ARG A 2 15.67 -1.69 19.93
CA ARG A 2 16.21 -0.71 18.96
C ARG A 2 16.54 0.62 19.64
N PHE A 3 15.73 1.03 20.60
CA PHE A 3 15.92 2.24 21.39
C PHE A 3 17.18 2.15 22.27
N ASP A 4 17.43 1.00 22.89
CA ASP A 4 18.61 0.78 23.75
C ASP A 4 19.93 1.07 23.03
N ARG A 5 19.97 0.95 21.68
CA ARG A 5 21.17 1.22 20.88
C ARG A 5 21.43 2.70 20.63
N ILE A 6 20.43 3.56 20.78
CA ILE A 6 20.51 4.99 20.49
C ILE A 6 20.20 5.86 21.70
N ALA A 7 19.78 5.28 22.81
CA ALA A 7 19.39 6.01 24.04
C ALA A 7 20.46 7.00 24.49
N ASP A 8 21.74 6.59 24.47
CA ASP A 8 22.86 7.43 24.88
C ASP A 8 23.14 8.58 23.89
N GLN A 9 22.58 8.53 22.69
CA GLN A 9 22.76 9.57 21.67
C GLN A 9 21.62 10.60 21.68
N VAL A 10 20.55 10.31 22.41
CA VAL A 10 19.38 11.19 22.49
C VAL A 10 19.60 12.24 23.59
N LYS A 11 19.74 13.50 23.19
CA LYS A 11 20.01 14.63 24.10
C LYS A 11 18.76 15.23 24.76
N HIS A 12 17.57 14.72 24.42
CA HIS A 12 16.30 15.21 24.96
C HIS A 12 15.61 14.15 25.83
N PRO A 13 14.79 14.56 26.78
CA PRO A 13 13.94 13.62 27.52
C PRO A 13 13.14 12.74 26.54
N THR A 14 13.26 11.43 26.70
CA THR A 14 12.58 10.48 25.83
C THR A 14 11.68 9.61 26.69
N LEU A 15 10.42 9.48 26.28
CA LEU A 15 9.45 8.59 26.90
C LEU A 15 9.36 7.31 26.05
N ILE A 16 9.45 6.17 26.70
CA ILE A 16 9.15 4.89 26.06
C ILE A 16 7.63 4.70 26.11
N PHE A 17 7.03 4.31 25.00
CA PHE A 17 5.57 4.24 24.88
C PHE A 17 4.95 3.27 25.91
N GLU A 18 5.62 2.17 26.18
CA GLU A 18 5.20 1.15 27.17
C GLU A 18 5.21 1.69 28.62
N ASP A 19 6.02 2.73 28.88
CA ASP A 19 6.12 3.36 30.20
C ASP A 19 5.13 4.52 30.39
N LEU A 20 4.33 4.86 29.36
CA LEU A 20 3.36 5.93 29.42
C LEU A 20 2.10 5.51 30.19
N ASP A 21 1.86 6.15 31.32
CA ASP A 21 0.56 6.07 31.99
C ASP A 21 -0.45 7.01 31.28
N LEU A 22 -1.12 6.46 30.27
CA LEU A 22 -2.09 7.21 29.47
C LEU A 22 -3.31 7.66 30.29
N THR A 23 -3.56 7.07 31.47
CA THR A 23 -4.69 7.45 32.33
C THR A 23 -4.45 8.78 33.03
N SER A 24 -3.21 9.08 33.42
CA SER A 24 -2.83 10.37 34.02
C SER A 24 -2.90 11.52 33.01
N TYR A 25 -2.51 11.28 31.75
CA TYR A 25 -2.54 12.29 30.69
C TYR A 25 -3.95 12.61 30.16
N ALA A 26 -4.87 11.65 30.23
CA ALA A 26 -6.26 11.87 29.80
C ALA A 26 -6.98 12.99 30.59
N GLN A 27 -6.52 13.30 31.82
CA GLN A 27 -7.05 14.41 32.62
C GLN A 27 -6.47 15.77 32.24
N GLU A 28 -5.30 15.82 31.62
CA GLU A 28 -4.63 17.06 31.22
C GLU A 28 -5.07 17.56 29.83
N LEU A 29 -5.64 16.70 29.00
CA LEU A 29 -6.20 17.04 27.68
C LEU A 29 -7.48 17.89 27.75
N LYS A 30 -7.57 18.80 28.73
CA LYS A 30 -8.76 19.66 28.94
C LYS A 30 -8.84 20.86 28.01
N SER A 31 -7.79 21.16 27.26
CA SER A 31 -7.78 22.23 26.27
C SER A 31 -7.20 21.74 24.95
N PHE A 32 -8.04 21.66 23.92
CA PHE A 32 -7.55 21.51 22.56
C PHE A 32 -6.86 22.81 22.13
N VAL A 33 -5.60 22.72 21.76
CA VAL A 33 -4.94 23.83 21.06
C VAL A 33 -5.62 23.98 19.71
N ARG A 34 -6.21 25.14 19.44
CA ARG A 34 -6.75 25.43 18.12
C ARG A 34 -5.57 25.65 17.18
N ILE A 35 -5.39 24.75 16.25
CA ILE A 35 -4.37 24.81 15.20
C ILE A 35 -5.01 25.50 13.99
N ASP A 36 -4.30 26.50 13.43
CA ASP A 36 -4.71 27.11 12.17
C ASP A 36 -4.46 26.12 11.04
N GLU A 37 -5.42 25.96 10.15
CA GLU A 37 -5.32 25.02 9.03
C GLU A 37 -4.19 25.36 8.05
N ASP A 38 -3.80 26.63 7.98
CA ASP A 38 -2.69 27.12 7.17
C ASP A 38 -1.31 26.98 7.84
N GLU A 39 -1.26 26.59 9.13
CA GLU A 39 0.00 26.31 9.77
C GLU A 39 0.71 25.12 9.12
N CYS A 40 2.05 25.16 9.11
CA CYS A 40 2.87 24.08 8.58
C CYS A 40 2.75 22.83 9.44
N ALA A 41 2.13 21.78 8.91
CA ALA A 41 1.97 20.49 9.57
C ALA A 41 3.23 19.62 9.48
N CYS A 42 3.96 19.70 8.38
CA CYS A 42 5.19 18.94 8.21
C CYS A 42 6.15 19.54 7.19
N PHE A 43 7.42 19.26 7.41
CA PHE A 43 8.54 19.57 6.54
C PHE A 43 9.10 18.28 5.96
N LEU A 44 9.18 18.20 4.63
CA LEU A 44 9.69 17.03 3.93
C LEU A 44 10.79 17.44 2.95
N TYR A 45 11.97 16.90 3.15
CA TYR A 45 13.08 17.17 2.25
C TYR A 45 13.04 16.23 1.05
N THR A 46 13.11 16.80 -0.15
CA THR A 46 13.23 16.07 -1.41
C THR A 46 14.62 16.28 -1.99
N SER A 47 15.15 15.25 -2.67
CA SER A 47 16.39 15.39 -3.44
C SER A 47 16.09 16.27 -4.67
N GLY A 48 16.35 17.56 -4.56
CA GLY A 48 16.17 18.49 -5.69
C GLY A 48 16.98 18.08 -6.92
N THR A 49 16.44 18.33 -8.10
CA THR A 49 17.12 18.11 -9.39
C THR A 49 18.48 18.83 -9.51
N THR A 50 18.71 19.82 -8.68
CA THR A 50 19.96 20.60 -8.61
C THR A 50 20.98 20.03 -7.60
N GLY A 51 20.69 18.90 -6.98
CA GLY A 51 21.57 18.24 -5.98
C GLY A 51 21.45 18.80 -4.55
N THR A 52 20.87 19.98 -4.36
CA THR A 52 20.61 20.53 -3.02
C THR A 52 19.21 20.13 -2.56
N PRO A 53 19.06 19.49 -1.39
CA PRO A 53 17.75 19.12 -0.86
C PRO A 53 16.86 20.34 -0.68
N LYS A 54 15.60 20.23 -1.13
CA LYS A 54 14.59 21.27 -0.96
C LYS A 54 13.57 20.82 0.09
N GLY A 55 13.26 21.70 1.04
CA GLY A 55 12.24 21.47 2.04
C GLY A 55 10.85 21.82 1.50
N VAL A 56 9.99 20.85 1.41
CA VAL A 56 8.58 21.03 1.07
C VAL A 56 7.80 21.25 2.35
N MET A 57 7.12 22.38 2.45
CA MET A 57 6.22 22.71 3.57
C MET A 57 4.79 22.34 3.19
N LEU A 58 4.15 21.51 4.01
CA LEU A 58 2.75 21.16 3.83
C LEU A 58 1.96 21.62 5.05
N SER A 59 0.87 22.37 4.83
CA SER A 59 -0.02 22.79 5.89
C SER A 59 -0.97 21.66 6.30
N HIS A 60 -1.65 21.84 7.43
CA HIS A 60 -2.73 20.94 7.85
C HIS A 60 -3.81 20.86 6.79
N GLN A 61 -4.21 21.99 6.19
CA GLN A 61 -5.18 22.05 5.12
C GLN A 61 -4.76 21.23 3.89
N ASN A 62 -3.48 21.33 3.47
CA ASN A 62 -3.00 20.55 2.32
C ASN A 62 -3.22 19.06 2.51
N ILE A 63 -2.87 18.53 3.68
CA ILE A 63 -2.98 17.10 3.98
C ILE A 63 -4.47 16.70 4.07
N VAL A 64 -5.27 17.44 4.83
CA VAL A 64 -6.69 17.14 5.03
C VAL A 64 -7.46 17.18 3.71
N GLN A 65 -7.27 18.21 2.89
CA GLN A 65 -7.92 18.32 1.58
C GLN A 65 -7.51 17.17 0.65
N ASN A 66 -6.24 16.77 0.64
CA ASN A 66 -5.81 15.64 -0.16
C ASN A 66 -6.49 14.33 0.26
N ILE A 67 -6.66 14.10 1.57
CA ILE A 67 -7.40 12.96 2.10
C ILE A 67 -8.86 13.02 1.64
N LEU A 68 -9.55 14.15 1.88
CA LEU A 68 -10.96 14.29 1.56
C LEU A 68 -11.25 14.12 0.06
N HIS A 69 -10.38 14.62 -0.82
CA HIS A 69 -10.50 14.42 -2.27
C HIS A 69 -10.13 12.99 -2.71
N SER A 70 -9.37 12.25 -1.91
CA SER A 70 -9.04 10.85 -2.20
C SER A 70 -10.18 9.88 -1.83
N ILE A 71 -11.03 10.21 -0.85
CA ILE A 71 -12.11 9.34 -0.38
C ILE A 71 -13.07 8.92 -1.51
N PRO A 72 -13.55 9.82 -2.39
CA PRO A 72 -14.45 9.43 -3.48
C PRO A 72 -13.82 8.47 -4.50
N ARG A 73 -12.49 8.29 -4.45
CA ARG A 73 -11.74 7.36 -5.30
C ARG A 73 -11.52 6.00 -4.66
N ILE A 74 -11.93 5.83 -3.40
CA ILE A 74 -11.90 4.51 -2.75
C ILE A 74 -12.86 3.59 -3.51
N PRO A 75 -12.37 2.42 -3.99
CA PRO A 75 -13.21 1.49 -4.73
C PRO A 75 -14.47 1.10 -3.96
N PRO A 76 -15.65 1.01 -4.60
CA PRO A 76 -16.91 0.65 -3.95
C PRO A 76 -16.84 -0.67 -3.17
N VAL A 77 -16.00 -1.62 -3.63
CA VAL A 77 -15.77 -2.90 -2.96
C VAL A 77 -15.19 -2.77 -1.55
N LEU A 78 -14.62 -1.60 -1.22
CA LEU A 78 -14.08 -1.29 0.10
C LEU A 78 -15.10 -0.57 1.01
N LEU A 79 -16.20 -0.06 0.46
CA LEU A 79 -17.19 0.65 1.26
C LEU A 79 -17.93 -0.29 2.24
N ASN A 80 -18.16 0.18 3.46
CA ASN A 80 -18.90 -0.54 4.51
C ASN A 80 -18.26 -1.88 4.96
N GLN A 81 -16.94 -1.99 4.91
CA GLN A 81 -16.19 -3.15 5.36
C GLN A 81 -15.20 -2.77 6.48
N GLU A 82 -14.73 -3.80 7.19
CA GLU A 82 -13.59 -3.64 8.08
C GLU A 82 -12.32 -3.47 7.24
N TYR A 83 -11.65 -2.34 7.43
CA TYR A 83 -10.37 -2.08 6.79
C TYR A 83 -9.24 -2.66 7.65
N ARG A 84 -8.44 -3.51 7.04
CA ARG A 84 -7.21 -4.05 7.63
C ARG A 84 -6.07 -3.68 6.69
N VAL A 85 -5.09 -2.99 7.19
CA VAL A 85 -3.96 -2.50 6.39
C VAL A 85 -2.64 -2.91 7.04
N LEU A 86 -1.63 -3.22 6.24
CA LEU A 86 -0.27 -3.43 6.69
C LEU A 86 0.59 -2.24 6.28
N SER A 87 1.09 -1.50 7.24
CA SER A 87 2.01 -0.39 7.05
C SER A 87 3.45 -0.88 7.14
N PHE A 88 4.26 -0.57 6.15
CA PHE A 88 5.68 -0.93 6.12
C PHE A 88 6.55 0.11 5.40
N LEU A 89 5.95 1.03 4.66
CA LEU A 89 6.69 2.11 4.01
C LEU A 89 7.12 3.16 5.04
N PRO A 90 8.23 3.87 4.80
CA PRO A 90 8.68 4.88 5.74
C PRO A 90 7.72 6.06 5.84
N VAL A 91 7.21 6.36 7.04
CA VAL A 91 6.32 7.51 7.30
C VAL A 91 7.00 8.88 7.15
N CYS A 92 8.31 8.91 6.93
CA CYS A 92 9.01 10.13 6.51
C CYS A 92 8.72 10.51 5.05
N HIS A 93 8.17 9.59 4.24
CA HIS A 93 7.67 9.89 2.91
C HIS A 93 6.18 10.26 2.97
N ILE A 94 5.80 11.30 2.21
CA ILE A 94 4.44 11.85 2.25
C ILE A 94 3.37 10.81 1.86
N PHE A 95 3.69 9.89 0.95
CA PHE A 95 2.75 8.86 0.51
C PHE A 95 2.26 8.01 1.69
N GLU A 96 3.17 7.40 2.46
CA GLU A 96 2.78 6.58 3.61
C GLU A 96 2.17 7.43 4.72
N ARG A 97 2.70 8.63 4.95
CA ARG A 97 2.18 9.56 5.95
C ARG A 97 0.71 9.93 5.68
N MET A 98 0.38 10.32 4.45
CA MET A 98 -0.99 10.65 4.05
C MET A 98 -1.92 9.44 4.20
N LEU A 99 -1.45 8.26 3.80
CA LEU A 99 -2.22 7.04 3.95
C LEU A 99 -2.53 6.71 5.42
N HIS A 100 -1.58 6.94 6.33
CA HIS A 100 -1.85 6.79 7.77
C HIS A 100 -2.98 7.70 8.25
N TYR A 101 -2.99 8.96 7.82
CA TYR A 101 -4.10 9.86 8.15
C TYR A 101 -5.41 9.41 7.51
N LEU A 102 -5.38 8.94 6.26
CA LEU A 102 -6.55 8.37 5.60
C LEU A 102 -7.06 7.13 6.37
N TYR A 103 -6.17 6.22 6.77
CA TYR A 103 -6.53 5.02 7.52
C TYR A 103 -7.18 5.37 8.88
N MET A 104 -6.63 6.35 9.59
CA MET A 104 -7.24 6.85 10.83
C MET A 104 -8.61 7.48 10.57
N TYR A 105 -8.74 8.24 9.49
CA TYR A 105 -10.01 8.90 9.13
C TYR A 105 -11.12 7.89 8.82
N ILE A 106 -10.80 6.79 8.12
CA ILE A 106 -11.78 5.74 7.79
C ILE A 106 -11.93 4.66 8.85
N GLY A 107 -11.22 4.77 9.98
CA GLY A 107 -11.29 3.81 11.08
C GLY A 107 -10.66 2.45 10.76
N ALA A 108 -9.56 2.42 10.01
CA ALA A 108 -8.88 1.18 9.64
C ALA A 108 -8.06 0.59 10.80
N ASN A 109 -8.00 -0.74 10.85
CA ASN A 109 -7.07 -1.45 11.71
C ASN A 109 -5.69 -1.47 11.04
N ILE A 110 -4.73 -0.74 11.60
CA ILE A 110 -3.38 -0.61 11.07
C ILE A 110 -2.45 -1.61 11.77
N TYR A 111 -1.89 -2.53 10.99
CA TYR A 111 -0.82 -3.43 11.41
C TYR A 111 0.51 -2.86 10.91
N PHE A 112 1.52 -2.90 11.75
CA PHE A 112 2.86 -2.43 11.39
C PHE A 112 3.77 -3.62 11.13
N ALA A 113 4.44 -3.63 9.98
CA ALA A 113 5.43 -4.65 9.68
C ALA A 113 6.66 -4.47 10.57
N GLU A 114 7.23 -5.57 11.04
CA GLU A 114 8.43 -5.56 11.87
C GLU A 114 9.65 -5.10 11.05
N SER A 115 9.77 -5.58 9.80
CA SER A 115 10.86 -5.20 8.89
C SER A 115 10.47 -5.47 7.43
N LEU A 116 11.31 -5.02 6.48
CA LEU A 116 11.11 -5.32 5.05
C LEU A 116 11.33 -6.81 4.72
N GLU A 117 12.09 -7.52 5.53
CA GLU A 117 12.35 -8.95 5.39
C GLU A 117 11.15 -9.79 5.83
N THR A 118 10.40 -9.31 6.84
CA THR A 118 9.25 -10.02 7.43
C THR A 118 7.93 -9.73 6.72
N ILE A 119 7.87 -8.80 5.74
CA ILE A 119 6.62 -8.36 5.10
C ILE A 119 5.71 -9.54 4.70
N LYS A 120 6.29 -10.61 4.16
CA LYS A 120 5.49 -11.77 3.73
C LYS A 120 4.83 -12.48 4.90
N GLU A 121 5.52 -12.61 6.03
CA GLU A 121 5.01 -13.21 7.25
C GLU A 121 3.96 -12.29 7.90
N ASP A 122 4.28 -11.01 7.96
CA ASP A 122 3.38 -9.96 8.46
C ASP A 122 2.09 -9.86 7.65
N LEU A 123 2.14 -10.01 6.32
CA LEU A 123 0.96 -10.12 5.46
C LEU A 123 0.10 -11.34 5.81
N GLY A 124 0.75 -12.47 6.12
CA GLY A 124 0.07 -13.69 6.57
C GLY A 124 -0.69 -13.49 7.89
N HIS A 125 -0.14 -12.73 8.82
CA HIS A 125 -0.78 -12.40 10.10
C HIS A 125 -1.85 -11.31 9.96
N ALA A 126 -1.54 -10.22 9.25
CA ALA A 126 -2.44 -9.08 9.10
C ALA A 126 -3.65 -9.41 8.22
N GLN A 127 -3.51 -10.29 7.21
CA GLN A 127 -4.55 -10.61 6.25
C GLN A 127 -5.25 -9.35 5.71
N PRO A 128 -4.51 -8.42 5.10
CA PRO A 128 -5.02 -7.09 4.80
C PRO A 128 -6.12 -7.12 3.74
N THR A 129 -7.08 -6.20 3.89
CA THR A 129 -8.08 -5.90 2.85
C THR A 129 -7.57 -4.84 1.89
N VAL A 130 -6.71 -3.95 2.36
CA VAL A 130 -6.00 -2.95 1.57
C VAL A 130 -4.50 -3.07 1.86
N PHE A 131 -3.70 -2.99 0.82
CA PHE A 131 -2.25 -3.03 0.92
C PHE A 131 -1.65 -1.91 0.08
N THR A 132 -0.70 -1.19 0.64
CA THR A 132 0.04 -0.19 -0.12
C THR A 132 1.37 -0.76 -0.57
N ALA A 133 1.76 -0.46 -1.79
CA ALA A 133 2.98 -0.99 -2.38
C ALA A 133 3.71 0.07 -3.20
N VAL A 134 4.99 -0.17 -3.40
CA VAL A 134 5.78 0.48 -4.44
C VAL A 134 6.06 -0.53 -5.55
N PRO A 135 6.27 -0.10 -6.81
CA PRO A 135 6.47 -1.01 -7.94
C PRO A 135 7.54 -2.07 -7.69
N ARG A 136 8.64 -1.70 -7.04
CA ARG A 136 9.74 -2.63 -6.72
C ARG A 136 9.32 -3.80 -5.82
N LEU A 137 8.37 -3.59 -4.90
CA LEU A 137 7.87 -4.68 -4.06
C LEU A 137 7.00 -5.65 -4.88
N LEU A 138 6.12 -5.11 -5.72
CA LEU A 138 5.30 -5.93 -6.62
C LEU A 138 6.17 -6.71 -7.61
N GLU A 139 7.23 -6.11 -8.12
CA GLU A 139 8.21 -6.79 -8.96
C GLU A 139 8.88 -7.95 -8.22
N LYS A 140 9.33 -7.73 -6.98
CA LYS A 140 9.90 -8.79 -6.13
C LYS A 140 8.91 -9.93 -5.87
N PHE A 141 7.64 -9.61 -5.65
CA PHE A 141 6.60 -10.63 -5.50
C PHE A 141 6.38 -11.41 -6.80
N TYR A 142 6.25 -10.71 -7.92
CA TYR A 142 6.12 -11.33 -9.24
C TYR A 142 7.27 -12.29 -9.55
N ASP A 143 8.50 -11.85 -9.38
CA ASP A 143 9.69 -12.66 -9.66
C ASP A 143 9.74 -13.91 -8.77
N GLY A 144 9.43 -13.75 -7.48
CA GLY A 144 9.36 -14.89 -6.55
C GLY A 144 8.25 -15.89 -6.90
N ILE A 145 7.09 -15.41 -7.37
CA ILE A 145 5.98 -16.25 -7.83
C ILE A 145 6.40 -17.03 -9.08
N VAL A 146 6.96 -16.33 -10.08
CA VAL A 146 7.39 -16.95 -11.35
C VAL A 146 8.49 -17.98 -11.11
N GLN A 147 9.48 -17.65 -10.29
CA GLN A 147 10.54 -18.59 -9.93
C GLN A 147 9.99 -19.87 -9.29
N LYS A 148 9.13 -19.73 -8.28
CA LYS A 148 8.52 -20.88 -7.58
C LYS A 148 7.60 -21.69 -8.49
N GLY A 149 6.80 -21.04 -9.32
CA GLY A 149 5.88 -21.70 -10.23
C GLY A 149 6.62 -22.54 -11.27
N ARG A 150 7.71 -22.02 -11.83
CA ARG A 150 8.56 -22.75 -12.78
C ARG A 150 9.35 -23.88 -12.13
N ALA A 151 9.84 -23.67 -10.92
CA ALA A 151 10.59 -24.67 -10.16
C ALA A 151 9.73 -25.89 -9.73
N ALA A 152 8.40 -25.79 -9.78
CA ALA A 152 7.50 -26.89 -9.39
C ALA A 152 7.60 -28.13 -10.30
N GLY A 153 8.14 -27.96 -11.52
CA GLY A 153 8.40 -29.03 -12.48
C GLY A 153 7.14 -29.71 -13.06
N GLY A 154 7.33 -30.48 -14.11
CA GLY A 154 6.29 -31.33 -14.70
C GLY A 154 4.99 -30.62 -15.03
N VAL A 155 3.87 -31.29 -14.78
CA VAL A 155 2.52 -30.80 -15.05
C VAL A 155 2.18 -29.52 -14.26
N LYS A 156 2.71 -29.37 -13.04
CA LYS A 156 2.46 -28.19 -12.21
C LYS A 156 3.08 -26.94 -12.84
N ALA A 157 4.30 -27.05 -13.35
CA ALA A 157 4.96 -25.94 -14.05
C ALA A 157 4.24 -25.61 -15.38
N ALA A 158 3.75 -26.61 -16.11
CA ALA A 158 2.99 -26.41 -17.34
C ALA A 158 1.68 -25.62 -17.07
N ILE A 159 0.91 -26.03 -16.05
CA ILE A 159 -0.32 -25.33 -15.62
C ILE A 159 0.00 -23.90 -15.16
N PHE A 160 1.08 -23.71 -14.40
CA PHE A 160 1.51 -22.39 -13.97
C PHE A 160 1.88 -21.49 -15.16
N ASN A 161 2.67 -21.97 -16.11
CA ASN A 161 3.07 -21.21 -17.29
C ASN A 161 1.86 -20.86 -18.18
N TRP A 162 0.89 -21.76 -18.32
CA TRP A 162 -0.38 -21.48 -18.99
C TRP A 162 -1.14 -20.33 -18.29
N ALA A 163 -1.30 -20.39 -16.96
CA ALA A 163 -1.97 -19.35 -16.19
C ALA A 163 -1.21 -18.00 -16.25
N LEU A 164 0.12 -18.06 -16.22
CA LEU A 164 0.99 -16.88 -16.35
C LEU A 164 0.81 -16.22 -17.74
N GLY A 165 0.76 -17.02 -18.82
CA GLY A 165 0.49 -16.51 -20.17
C GLY A 165 -0.82 -15.75 -20.23
N LEU A 166 -1.91 -16.35 -19.71
CA LEU A 166 -3.19 -15.65 -19.61
C LEU A 166 -3.09 -14.34 -18.83
N ALA A 167 -2.42 -14.36 -17.69
CA ALA A 167 -2.32 -13.15 -16.85
C ALA A 167 -1.57 -12.01 -17.52
N LEU A 168 -0.59 -12.29 -18.36
CA LEU A 168 0.18 -11.27 -19.08
C LEU A 168 -0.57 -10.65 -20.27
N GLU A 169 -1.59 -11.36 -20.77
CA GLU A 169 -2.47 -10.88 -21.84
C GLU A 169 -3.73 -10.19 -21.33
N TRP A 170 -3.89 -10.11 -20.00
CA TRP A 170 -5.09 -9.54 -19.39
C TRP A 170 -5.27 -8.06 -19.78
N GLU A 171 -6.50 -7.72 -20.17
CA GLU A 171 -6.95 -6.35 -20.38
C GLU A 171 -8.19 -6.06 -19.52
N PRO A 172 -8.39 -4.82 -19.07
CA PRO A 172 -9.54 -4.45 -18.25
C PRO A 172 -10.86 -4.59 -19.02
N ASP A 173 -11.97 -4.52 -18.29
CA ASP A 173 -13.35 -4.46 -18.80
C ASP A 173 -13.74 -5.61 -19.75
N GLY A 174 -13.10 -6.78 -19.59
CA GLY A 174 -13.41 -7.95 -20.38
C GLY A 174 -13.05 -7.84 -21.87
N GLN A 175 -12.16 -6.92 -22.25
CA GLN A 175 -11.77 -6.70 -23.66
C GLN A 175 -11.21 -7.96 -24.33
N ASN A 176 -10.68 -8.92 -23.56
CA ASN A 176 -10.23 -10.21 -24.08
C ASN A 176 -11.37 -11.18 -24.46
N GLY A 177 -12.62 -10.85 -24.14
CA GLY A 177 -13.82 -11.64 -24.48
C GLY A 177 -14.11 -12.82 -23.55
N GLY A 178 -15.35 -13.34 -23.61
CA GLY A 178 -15.88 -14.30 -22.65
C GLY A 178 -15.13 -15.64 -22.56
N PHE A 179 -14.56 -16.12 -23.66
CA PHE A 179 -13.79 -17.37 -23.66
C PHE A 179 -12.45 -17.22 -22.90
N TYR A 180 -11.83 -16.06 -23.00
CA TYR A 180 -10.64 -15.75 -22.21
C TYR A 180 -11.00 -15.65 -20.72
N GLU A 181 -12.08 -14.95 -20.37
CA GLU A 181 -12.51 -14.79 -18.98
C GLU A 181 -12.85 -16.15 -18.34
N TRP A 182 -13.46 -17.07 -19.10
CA TRP A 182 -13.70 -18.43 -18.65
C TRP A 182 -12.38 -19.18 -18.33
N LYS A 183 -11.37 -19.10 -19.22
CA LYS A 183 -10.04 -19.69 -18.98
C LYS A 183 -9.37 -19.06 -17.77
N LEU A 184 -9.43 -17.72 -17.66
CA LEU A 184 -8.87 -16.99 -16.54
C LEU A 184 -9.53 -17.37 -15.22
N GLY A 185 -10.84 -17.61 -15.22
CA GLY A 185 -11.59 -18.14 -14.07
C GLY A 185 -11.04 -19.49 -13.58
N ILE A 186 -10.67 -20.38 -14.51
CA ILE A 186 -10.01 -21.66 -14.17
C ILE A 186 -8.62 -21.40 -13.60
N ALA A 187 -7.82 -20.52 -14.22
CA ALA A 187 -6.48 -20.15 -13.75
C ALA A 187 -6.52 -19.54 -12.34
N ARG A 188 -7.52 -18.68 -12.07
CA ARG A 188 -7.75 -18.11 -10.73
C ARG A 188 -7.97 -19.18 -9.67
N LYS A 189 -8.77 -20.20 -9.97
CA LYS A 189 -9.06 -21.32 -9.04
C LYS A 189 -7.86 -22.25 -8.84
N LEU A 190 -7.16 -22.61 -9.91
CA LEU A 190 -6.11 -23.64 -9.86
C LEU A 190 -4.75 -23.10 -9.41
N VAL A 191 -4.44 -21.85 -9.78
CA VAL A 191 -3.10 -21.24 -9.61
C VAL A 191 -3.16 -20.02 -8.70
N PHE A 192 -3.92 -19.00 -9.09
CA PHE A 192 -3.83 -17.68 -8.43
C PHE A 192 -4.43 -17.65 -7.02
N SER A 193 -5.41 -18.53 -6.69
CA SER A 193 -5.84 -18.71 -5.30
C SER A 193 -4.67 -19.11 -4.39
N LYS A 194 -3.85 -20.06 -4.85
CA LYS A 194 -2.67 -20.51 -4.09
C LYS A 194 -1.58 -19.42 -3.99
N VAL A 195 -1.45 -18.61 -5.03
CA VAL A 195 -0.56 -17.44 -5.02
C VAL A 195 -1.02 -16.42 -3.97
N LYS A 196 -2.32 -16.10 -3.93
CA LYS A 196 -2.90 -15.19 -2.93
C LYS A 196 -2.64 -15.70 -1.51
N THR A 197 -2.97 -16.95 -1.23
CA THR A 197 -2.73 -17.58 0.08
C THR A 197 -1.23 -17.57 0.45
N ALA A 198 -0.36 -17.90 -0.51
CA ALA A 198 1.09 -17.90 -0.26
C ALA A 198 1.69 -16.52 0.02
N LEU A 199 1.00 -15.45 -0.37
CA LEU A 199 1.36 -14.06 -0.09
C LEU A 199 0.62 -13.50 1.13
N GLY A 200 -0.33 -14.20 1.74
CA GLY A 200 -1.19 -13.67 2.79
C GLY A 200 -2.19 -12.62 2.30
N LEU A 201 -2.58 -12.69 1.03
CA LEU A 201 -3.47 -11.72 0.36
C LEU A 201 -4.86 -12.31 0.06
N ASP A 202 -5.32 -13.29 0.82
CA ASP A 202 -6.62 -13.93 0.59
C ASP A 202 -7.78 -12.94 0.68
N ASN A 203 -7.68 -11.99 1.61
CA ASN A 203 -8.71 -10.97 1.88
C ASN A 203 -8.50 -9.68 1.09
N ILE A 204 -7.47 -9.61 0.24
CA ILE A 204 -7.14 -8.38 -0.48
C ILE A 204 -8.27 -7.94 -1.40
N ARG A 205 -8.59 -6.65 -1.35
CA ARG A 205 -9.59 -5.99 -2.17
C ARG A 205 -8.99 -4.89 -3.05
N ALA A 206 -7.92 -4.26 -2.56
CA ALA A 206 -7.20 -3.25 -3.32
C ALA A 206 -5.73 -3.21 -2.92
N VAL A 207 -4.88 -2.97 -3.89
CA VAL A 207 -3.47 -2.61 -3.70
C VAL A 207 -3.27 -1.21 -4.27
N ALA A 208 -2.94 -0.24 -3.41
CA ALA A 208 -2.56 1.09 -3.86
C ALA A 208 -1.06 1.11 -4.18
N CYS A 209 -0.71 1.38 -5.43
CA CYS A 209 0.67 1.44 -5.89
C CYS A 209 1.04 2.87 -6.26
N GLY A 210 2.16 3.37 -5.75
CA GLY A 210 2.60 4.74 -6.01
C GLY A 210 4.11 4.91 -5.92
N SER A 211 4.56 6.15 -5.95
CA SER A 211 5.96 6.60 -5.90
C SER A 211 6.78 6.41 -7.18
N ALA A 212 6.37 5.57 -8.10
CA ALA A 212 6.95 5.38 -9.43
C ALA A 212 5.95 4.68 -10.35
N ALA A 213 6.15 4.76 -11.65
CA ALA A 213 5.31 4.08 -12.63
C ALA A 213 5.39 2.55 -12.49
N LEU A 214 4.23 1.91 -12.52
CA LEU A 214 4.13 0.44 -12.50
C LEU A 214 4.27 -0.10 -13.93
N ALA A 215 5.13 -1.09 -14.11
CA ALA A 215 5.26 -1.74 -15.41
C ALA A 215 3.94 -2.42 -15.81
N PRO A 216 3.39 -2.22 -17.02
CA PRO A 216 2.10 -2.77 -17.45
C PRO A 216 1.97 -4.28 -17.26
N ARG A 217 3.06 -5.04 -17.45
CA ARG A 217 3.10 -6.49 -17.20
C ARG A 217 2.73 -6.85 -15.76
N LEU A 218 3.12 -6.02 -14.78
CA LEU A 218 2.81 -6.25 -13.37
C LEU A 218 1.35 -5.93 -13.08
N ALA A 219 0.86 -4.80 -13.60
CA ALA A 219 -0.55 -4.45 -13.48
C ALA A 219 -1.45 -5.55 -14.04
N ARG A 220 -1.17 -6.03 -15.27
CA ARG A 220 -1.88 -7.16 -15.88
C ARG A 220 -1.86 -8.40 -15.02
N PHE A 221 -0.67 -8.81 -14.59
CA PHE A 221 -0.50 -10.03 -13.78
C PHE A 221 -1.29 -9.99 -12.48
N PHE A 222 -1.17 -8.92 -11.70
CA PHE A 222 -1.83 -8.84 -10.39
C PHE A 222 -3.34 -8.72 -10.54
N ASN A 223 -3.84 -7.90 -11.45
CA ASN A 223 -5.28 -7.79 -11.72
C ASN A 223 -5.87 -9.12 -12.23
N ALA A 224 -5.21 -9.78 -13.18
CA ALA A 224 -5.61 -11.12 -13.63
C ALA A 224 -5.64 -12.13 -12.50
N ALA A 225 -4.67 -12.07 -11.58
CA ALA A 225 -4.60 -12.94 -10.40
C ALA A 225 -5.68 -12.65 -9.35
N GLY A 226 -6.50 -11.62 -9.53
CA GLY A 226 -7.52 -11.19 -8.56
C GLY A 226 -6.93 -10.44 -7.37
N ILE A 227 -5.84 -9.71 -7.61
CA ILE A 227 -5.21 -8.76 -6.70
C ILE A 227 -5.31 -7.39 -7.38
N PRO A 228 -6.42 -6.64 -7.20
CA PRO A 228 -6.64 -5.38 -7.91
C PRO A 228 -5.59 -4.34 -7.53
N VAL A 229 -4.90 -3.78 -8.52
CA VAL A 229 -3.88 -2.76 -8.33
C VAL A 229 -4.37 -1.43 -8.88
N TYR A 230 -4.36 -0.42 -8.03
CA TYR A 230 -4.69 0.96 -8.34
C TYR A 230 -3.41 1.80 -8.28
N GLU A 231 -3.04 2.37 -9.42
CA GLU A 231 -1.84 3.20 -9.52
C GLU A 231 -2.18 4.65 -9.23
N GLY A 232 -1.39 5.27 -8.35
CA GLY A 232 -1.49 6.67 -8.00
C GLY A 232 -0.27 7.47 -8.46
N TYR A 233 -0.50 8.63 -9.03
CA TYR A 233 0.53 9.62 -9.34
C TYR A 233 0.44 10.80 -8.39
N GLY A 234 1.59 11.25 -7.94
CA GLY A 234 1.71 12.43 -7.09
C GLY A 234 3.15 12.76 -6.75
N LEU A 235 3.31 13.88 -6.08
CA LEU A 235 4.59 14.45 -5.66
C LEU A 235 4.51 14.83 -4.17
N THR A 236 5.64 15.01 -3.52
CA THR A 236 5.65 15.56 -2.15
C THR A 236 4.96 16.92 -2.11
N GLU A 237 5.19 17.74 -3.12
CA GLU A 237 4.64 19.08 -3.28
C GLU A 237 3.12 19.11 -3.52
N THR A 238 2.50 17.97 -3.85
CA THR A 238 1.06 17.85 -4.12
C THR A 238 0.27 17.16 -3.00
N SER A 239 0.90 16.82 -1.87
CA SER A 239 0.31 16.40 -0.58
C SER A 239 -0.27 14.98 -0.44
N PRO A 240 0.07 13.93 -1.15
CA PRO A 240 0.81 13.78 -2.39
C PRO A 240 -0.06 13.54 -3.63
N VAL A 241 -1.31 13.04 -3.50
CA VAL A 241 -2.10 12.45 -4.59
C VAL A 241 -2.61 13.52 -5.54
N VAL A 242 -2.28 13.38 -6.82
CA VAL A 242 -2.85 14.17 -7.93
C VAL A 242 -3.90 13.35 -8.65
N THR A 243 -3.56 12.12 -9.04
CA THR A 243 -4.47 11.20 -9.72
C THR A 243 -4.32 9.79 -9.16
N VAL A 244 -5.40 9.04 -9.24
CA VAL A 244 -5.39 7.59 -9.00
C VAL A 244 -6.38 6.97 -9.99
N ASN A 245 -5.99 5.85 -10.60
CA ASN A 245 -6.94 5.12 -11.44
C ASN A 245 -8.05 4.48 -10.59
N SER A 246 -9.16 4.15 -11.22
CA SER A 246 -10.36 3.65 -10.56
C SER A 246 -10.95 2.44 -11.29
N ASP A 247 -12.01 1.84 -10.74
CA ASP A 247 -12.74 0.77 -11.41
C ASP A 247 -13.39 1.23 -12.72
N VAL A 248 -13.64 2.54 -12.89
CA VAL A 248 -14.22 3.13 -14.10
C VAL A 248 -13.16 3.49 -15.13
N GLU A 249 -11.95 3.81 -14.66
CA GLU A 249 -10.80 4.18 -15.49
C GLU A 249 -9.58 3.39 -14.99
N PRO A 250 -9.55 2.08 -15.24
CA PRO A 250 -8.39 1.27 -14.89
C PRO A 250 -7.22 1.66 -15.78
N GLY A 251 -6.14 2.14 -15.18
CA GLY A 251 -4.89 2.36 -15.89
C GLY A 251 -4.17 1.04 -16.18
N LEU A 252 -3.42 0.99 -17.26
CA LEU A 252 -2.44 -0.07 -17.57
C LEU A 252 -1.06 0.55 -17.78
#